data_bf4fa40acb2bd842204e1b08b1354fea
#
_entry.id   bf4fa40acb2bd842204e1b08b1354fea
#
_cell.length_a   1.000
_cell.length_b   1.000
_cell.length_c   1.000
_cell.angle_alpha   90.00
_cell.angle_beta   90.00
_cell.angle_gamma   90.00
#
_symmetry.space_group_name_H-M   'P 1'
#
loop_
_entity.id
_entity.type
_entity.pdbx_description
1 polymer ?
#
loop_
_entity_poly.entity_id
_entity_poly.type
_entity_poly.pdbx_seq_one_letter_code
_entity_poly.pdbx_strand_id
1 'polypeptide(L)'
;LEGKTPIFSGNKYSGLSDTALHYIGGILKHAKAINAFSNSSTNSYKRLIPGFEAPVLLAYSARNRSASCRIPITLSKNGARCEIRFPDAVGNPYLTFAAMLMAGIDGIKNKINPGKPLDEDLYALPEDKVKNIPTVCGSLREAMESLDRDRSFLKKGDVFTDDQIDAYIALKFEEIYKLEHTPHPMEFEMYYSS
;
A
#
# COMPACT_ATOMS: atom_id res chain seq x y z
N LEU A 1 11.21 14.91 -10.87
CA LEU A 1 11.48 16.01 -11.82
C LEU A 1 12.40 15.49 -12.92
N GLU A 2 12.04 15.72 -14.16
CA GLU A 2 12.98 15.56 -15.28
C GLU A 2 13.68 16.92 -15.44
N GLY A 3 14.91 17.03 -14.93
CA GLY A 3 15.56 18.32 -14.79
C GLY A 3 14.76 19.23 -13.83
N LYS A 4 14.27 20.37 -14.34
CA LYS A 4 13.42 21.31 -13.57
C LYS A 4 11.92 21.14 -13.87
N THR A 5 11.53 20.21 -14.74
CA THR A 5 10.13 20.04 -15.18
C THR A 5 9.40 19.10 -14.25
N PRO A 6 8.25 19.50 -13.66
CA PRO A 6 7.42 18.63 -12.85
C PRO A 6 6.81 17.52 -13.72
N ILE A 7 7.13 16.26 -13.47
CA ILE A 7 6.61 15.14 -14.26
C ILE A 7 5.22 14.68 -13.84
N PHE A 8 4.75 15.05 -12.63
CA PHE A 8 3.43 14.67 -12.13
C PHE A 8 2.35 15.68 -12.48
N SER A 9 2.70 16.91 -12.80
CA SER A 9 1.74 17.94 -13.22
C SER A 9 1.28 17.71 -14.65
N GLY A 10 -0.02 17.87 -14.90
CA GLY A 10 -0.63 17.68 -16.20
C GLY A 10 -2.05 18.20 -16.29
N ASN A 11 -2.82 17.67 -17.22
CA ASN A 11 -4.20 18.11 -17.51
C ASN A 11 -5.25 17.02 -17.28
N LYS A 12 -4.85 15.91 -16.61
CA LYS A 12 -5.76 14.81 -16.28
C LYS A 12 -6.41 15.05 -14.93
N TYR A 13 -7.02 14.00 -14.36
CA TYR A 13 -7.71 14.04 -13.08
C TYR A 13 -6.90 14.76 -12.01
N SER A 14 -7.52 15.73 -11.36
CA SER A 14 -6.92 16.58 -10.31
C SER A 14 -5.59 17.27 -10.70
N GLY A 15 -5.39 17.58 -11.99
CA GLY A 15 -4.17 18.24 -12.49
C GLY A 15 -2.95 17.31 -12.58
N LEU A 16 -3.14 16.02 -12.57
CA LEU A 16 -2.08 15.03 -12.75
C LEU A 16 -1.74 14.80 -14.22
N SER A 17 -0.55 14.30 -14.47
CA SER A 17 -0.09 13.79 -15.77
C SER A 17 -0.42 12.30 -15.93
N ASP A 18 -0.31 11.78 -17.16
CA ASP A 18 -0.38 10.34 -17.40
C ASP A 18 0.73 9.59 -16.63
N THR A 19 1.92 10.17 -16.50
CA THR A 19 3.01 9.62 -15.71
C THR A 19 2.63 9.43 -14.25
N ALA A 20 1.98 10.43 -13.65
CA ALA A 20 1.49 10.34 -12.26
C ALA A 20 0.40 9.28 -12.11
N LEU A 21 -0.53 9.19 -13.05
CA LEU A 21 -1.58 8.17 -13.03
C LEU A 21 -1.00 6.76 -13.16
N HIS A 22 -0.05 6.56 -14.06
CA HIS A 22 0.63 5.27 -14.19
C HIS A 22 1.45 4.91 -12.93
N TYR A 23 2.10 5.90 -12.30
CA TYR A 23 2.76 5.71 -11.01
C TYR A 23 1.79 5.21 -9.95
N ILE A 24 0.63 5.86 -9.82
CA ILE A 24 -0.44 5.43 -8.90
C ILE A 24 -0.91 4.01 -9.26
N GLY A 25 -1.07 3.71 -10.55
CA GLY A 25 -1.43 2.38 -11.03
C GLY A 25 -0.45 1.30 -10.57
N GLY A 26 0.85 1.58 -10.62
CA GLY A 26 1.89 0.68 -10.11
C GLY A 26 1.81 0.49 -8.59
N ILE A 27 1.63 1.57 -7.84
CA ILE A 27 1.45 1.51 -6.38
C ILE A 27 0.23 0.65 -6.01
N LEU A 28 -0.92 0.88 -6.63
CA LEU A 28 -2.14 0.12 -6.32
C LEU A 28 -2.02 -1.35 -6.71
N LYS A 29 -1.40 -1.65 -7.85
CA LYS A 29 -1.16 -3.03 -8.31
C LYS A 29 -0.31 -3.82 -7.32
N HIS A 30 0.79 -3.23 -6.84
CA HIS A 30 1.77 -3.88 -5.98
C HIS A 30 1.55 -3.60 -4.49
N ALA A 31 0.44 -2.98 -4.10
CA ALA A 31 0.18 -2.52 -2.74
C ALA A 31 0.32 -3.64 -1.69
N LYS A 32 -0.14 -4.86 -1.98
CA LYS A 32 -0.05 -5.99 -1.07
C LYS A 32 1.41 -6.44 -0.83
N ALA A 33 2.24 -6.44 -1.86
CA ALA A 33 3.67 -6.71 -1.72
C ALA A 33 4.40 -5.57 -0.98
N ILE A 34 4.01 -4.31 -1.24
CA ILE A 34 4.53 -3.14 -0.53
C ILE A 34 4.18 -3.21 0.97
N ASN A 35 3.00 -3.74 1.35
CA ASN A 35 2.62 -3.90 2.76
C ASN A 35 3.66 -4.69 3.58
N ALA A 36 4.38 -5.62 2.98
CA ALA A 36 5.44 -6.36 3.65
C ALA A 36 6.50 -5.44 4.28
N PHE A 37 6.84 -4.36 3.60
CA PHE A 37 7.83 -3.38 4.05
C PHE A 37 7.22 -2.19 4.77
N SER A 38 6.06 -1.72 4.32
CA SER A 38 5.41 -0.51 4.83
C SER A 38 4.57 -0.74 6.08
N ASN A 39 4.19 -1.99 6.37
CA ASN A 39 3.37 -2.42 7.50
C ASN A 39 3.98 -3.71 8.10
N SER A 40 5.20 -3.60 8.58
CA SER A 40 6.12 -4.71 8.80
C SER A 40 5.98 -5.42 10.14
N SER A 41 4.91 -5.17 10.89
CA SER A 41 4.64 -5.84 12.17
C SER A 41 3.24 -6.46 12.19
N THR A 42 3.04 -7.47 13.03
CA THR A 42 1.71 -8.04 13.30
C THR A 42 0.74 -6.99 13.84
N ASN A 43 1.27 -6.00 14.56
CA ASN A 43 0.49 -4.91 15.14
C ASN A 43 -0.01 -3.88 14.09
N SER A 44 0.69 -3.75 12.95
CA SER A 44 0.29 -2.88 11.85
C SER A 44 -1.13 -3.18 11.35
N TYR A 45 -1.49 -4.45 11.30
CA TYR A 45 -2.78 -4.93 10.79
C TYR A 45 -3.94 -4.81 11.79
N LYS A 46 -3.65 -4.48 13.04
CA LYS A 46 -4.69 -4.07 14.03
C LYS A 46 -5.21 -2.66 13.75
N ARG A 47 -4.45 -1.84 13.02
CA ARG A 47 -4.88 -0.54 12.52
C ARG A 47 -5.62 -0.66 11.18
N LEU A 48 -5.18 -1.56 10.29
CA LEU A 48 -5.71 -1.71 8.93
C LEU A 48 -7.00 -2.54 8.92
N ILE A 49 -8.00 -2.08 9.67
CA ILE A 49 -9.31 -2.73 9.80
C ILE A 49 -10.37 -1.86 9.10
N PRO A 50 -11.23 -2.46 8.25
CA PRO A 50 -12.34 -1.73 7.63
C PRO A 50 -13.23 -1.06 8.69
N GLY A 51 -13.64 0.19 8.46
CA GLY A 51 -14.48 0.94 9.39
C GLY A 51 -13.74 1.66 10.52
N PHE A 52 -12.41 1.54 10.63
CA PHE A 52 -11.58 2.15 11.68
C PHE A 52 -10.74 3.33 11.17
N GLU A 53 -11.29 4.17 10.32
CA GLU A 53 -10.63 5.34 9.69
C GLU A 53 -9.27 5.00 9.00
N ALA A 54 -9.02 3.73 8.72
CA ALA A 54 -7.84 3.28 8.02
C ALA A 54 -8.11 3.15 6.52
N PRO A 55 -7.21 3.63 5.65
CA PRO A 55 -7.40 3.60 4.21
C PRO A 55 -7.08 2.20 3.64
N VAL A 56 -7.97 1.25 3.90
CA VAL A 56 -7.77 -0.17 3.51
C VAL A 56 -8.13 -0.46 2.06
N LEU A 57 -9.03 0.33 1.46
CA LEU A 57 -9.46 0.12 0.07
C LEU A 57 -8.43 0.68 -0.91
N LEU A 58 -7.97 -0.16 -1.84
CA LEU A 58 -6.99 0.21 -2.86
C LEU A 58 -7.64 1.05 -3.96
N ALA A 59 -7.80 2.32 -3.64
CA ALA A 59 -8.38 3.33 -4.51
C ALA A 59 -7.55 4.61 -4.46
N TYR A 60 -7.70 5.45 -5.48
CA TYR A 60 -7.16 6.80 -5.46
C TYR A 60 -8.27 7.83 -5.60
N SER A 61 -8.09 8.99 -4.96
CA SER A 61 -9.06 10.08 -5.01
C SER A 61 -8.44 11.42 -4.62
N ALA A 62 -9.02 12.50 -5.15
CA ALA A 62 -8.65 13.86 -4.79
C ALA A 62 -9.29 14.23 -3.45
N ARG A 63 -8.49 14.80 -2.52
CA ARG A 63 -8.93 15.31 -1.21
C ARG A 63 -9.56 14.29 -0.28
N ASN A 64 -9.71 13.06 -0.69
CA ASN A 64 -10.41 12.01 0.05
C ASN A 64 -9.46 11.28 1.00
N ARG A 65 -9.73 11.33 2.31
CA ARG A 65 -8.92 10.68 3.33
C ARG A 65 -9.20 9.19 3.47
N SER A 66 -10.32 8.71 2.95
CA SER A 66 -10.68 7.30 2.99
C SER A 66 -9.99 6.46 1.91
N ALA A 67 -9.44 7.10 0.86
CA ALA A 67 -8.68 6.41 -0.18
C ALA A 67 -7.24 6.09 0.26
N SER A 68 -6.73 4.92 -0.14
CA SER A 68 -5.33 4.51 0.15
C SER A 68 -4.30 5.36 -0.59
N CYS A 69 -4.66 5.94 -1.73
CA CYS A 69 -3.87 6.93 -2.44
C CYS A 69 -4.65 8.25 -2.57
N ARG A 70 -4.25 9.25 -1.80
CA ARG A 70 -4.85 10.58 -1.81
C ARG A 70 -4.05 11.52 -2.70
N ILE A 71 -4.76 12.35 -3.49
CA ILE A 71 -4.16 13.45 -4.23
C ILE A 71 -4.47 14.75 -3.47
N PRO A 72 -3.48 15.35 -2.77
CA PRO A 72 -3.70 16.60 -2.05
C PRO A 72 -3.98 17.77 -3.00
N ILE A 73 -4.71 18.77 -2.50
CA ILE A 73 -4.83 20.04 -3.21
C ILE A 73 -3.46 20.70 -3.24
N THR A 74 -3.12 21.27 -4.38
CA THR A 74 -1.97 22.15 -4.51
C THR A 74 -2.35 23.43 -5.22
N LEU A 75 -1.90 24.56 -4.69
CA LEU A 75 -2.06 25.87 -5.34
C LEU A 75 -0.96 26.11 -6.37
N SER A 76 0.09 25.32 -6.36
CA SER A 76 1.22 25.41 -7.27
C SER A 76 1.14 24.35 -8.36
N LYS A 77 1.32 24.75 -9.62
CA LYS A 77 1.45 23.81 -10.75
C LYS A 77 2.59 22.81 -10.55
N ASN A 78 3.63 23.18 -9.78
CA ASN A 78 4.79 22.33 -9.50
C ASN A 78 4.57 21.42 -8.27
N GLY A 79 3.45 21.52 -7.57
CA GLY A 79 3.16 20.81 -6.33
C GLY A 79 2.38 19.51 -6.52
N ALA A 80 2.12 19.07 -7.76
CA ALA A 80 1.37 17.84 -8.01
C ALA A 80 2.07 16.64 -7.38
N ARG A 81 1.35 15.90 -6.54
CA ARG A 81 1.86 14.75 -5.80
C ARG A 81 0.74 13.78 -5.45
N CYS A 82 1.09 12.56 -5.11
CA CYS A 82 0.19 11.61 -4.45
C CYS A 82 0.70 11.29 -3.04
N GLU A 83 -0.21 10.97 -2.16
CA GLU A 83 0.04 10.58 -0.76
C GLU A 83 -0.45 9.16 -0.57
N ILE A 84 0.48 8.26 -0.27
CA ILE A 84 0.14 6.86 0.03
C ILE A 84 -0.11 6.78 1.54
N ARG A 85 -1.27 6.26 1.94
CA ARG A 85 -1.79 6.40 3.30
C ARG A 85 -1.83 5.10 4.11
N PHE A 86 -1.65 3.95 3.49
CA PHE A 86 -1.62 2.67 4.21
C PHE A 86 -0.31 2.40 4.97
N PRO A 87 0.89 2.93 4.60
CA PRO A 87 2.09 2.74 5.38
C PRO A 87 1.96 3.25 6.82
N ASP A 88 2.71 2.67 7.73
CA ASP A 88 2.82 3.12 9.12
C ASP A 88 4.27 3.40 9.55
N ALA A 89 4.45 3.88 10.78
CA ALA A 89 5.74 4.31 11.28
C ALA A 89 6.71 3.16 11.65
N VAL A 90 6.26 1.91 11.64
CA VAL A 90 7.09 0.72 11.96
C VAL A 90 7.92 0.29 10.75
N GLY A 91 7.46 0.63 9.54
CA GLY A 91 8.16 0.29 8.31
C GLY A 91 9.56 0.89 8.24
N ASN A 92 10.55 0.08 7.85
CA ASN A 92 11.89 0.59 7.56
C ASN A 92 11.81 1.56 6.36
N PRO A 93 12.16 2.85 6.52
CA PRO A 93 11.97 3.84 5.47
C PRO A 93 12.79 3.55 4.21
N TYR A 94 13.97 2.96 4.33
CA TYR A 94 14.80 2.61 3.18
C TYR A 94 14.14 1.53 2.32
N LEU A 95 13.63 0.46 2.94
CA LEU A 95 12.94 -0.62 2.23
C LEU A 95 11.58 -0.15 1.70
N THR A 96 10.82 0.57 2.51
CA THR A 96 9.49 1.06 2.14
C THR A 96 9.56 2.03 0.94
N PHE A 97 10.45 3.01 1.00
CA PHE A 97 10.55 4.00 -0.09
C PHE A 97 11.12 3.38 -1.36
N ALA A 98 12.09 2.46 -1.25
CA ALA A 98 12.61 1.73 -2.40
C ALA A 98 11.49 0.90 -3.05
N ALA A 99 10.73 0.12 -2.28
CA ALA A 99 9.64 -0.70 -2.79
C ALA A 99 8.54 0.15 -3.46
N MET A 100 8.14 1.26 -2.84
CA MET A 100 7.15 2.18 -3.41
C MET A 100 7.66 2.82 -4.71
N LEU A 101 8.92 3.25 -4.75
CA LEU A 101 9.50 3.81 -5.96
C LEU A 101 9.56 2.78 -7.09
N MET A 102 9.99 1.55 -6.80
CA MET A 102 10.04 0.46 -7.77
C MET A 102 8.66 0.11 -8.33
N ALA A 103 7.64 0.06 -7.48
CA ALA A 103 6.25 -0.15 -7.90
C ALA A 103 5.76 0.98 -8.82
N GLY A 104 6.02 2.23 -8.46
CA GLY A 104 5.68 3.38 -9.29
C GLY A 104 6.39 3.39 -10.64
N ILE A 105 7.69 3.04 -10.68
CA ILE A 105 8.46 2.90 -11.91
C ILE A 105 7.90 1.77 -12.78
N ASP A 106 7.52 0.63 -12.18
CA ASP A 106 6.86 -0.45 -12.91
C ASP A 106 5.54 0.03 -13.54
N GLY A 107 4.76 0.80 -12.78
CA GLY A 107 3.55 1.44 -13.26
C GLY A 107 3.76 2.33 -14.47
N ILE A 108 4.78 3.19 -14.42
CA ILE A 108 5.13 4.10 -15.53
C ILE A 108 5.59 3.31 -16.76
N LYS A 109 6.53 2.38 -16.58
CA LYS A 109 7.11 1.58 -17.67
C LYS A 109 6.08 0.73 -18.40
N ASN A 110 5.15 0.13 -17.64
CA ASN A 110 4.10 -0.74 -18.18
C ASN A 110 2.78 -0.01 -18.43
N LYS A 111 2.72 1.31 -18.25
CA LYS A 111 1.53 2.15 -18.43
C LYS A 111 0.32 1.58 -17.68
N ILE A 112 0.52 1.20 -16.42
CA ILE A 112 -0.52 0.57 -15.61
C ILE A 112 -1.61 1.60 -15.31
N ASN A 113 -2.83 1.31 -15.74
CA ASN A 113 -3.97 2.18 -15.49
C ASN A 113 -4.46 1.98 -14.05
N PRO A 114 -4.56 3.04 -13.23
CA PRO A 114 -5.08 2.93 -11.86
C PRO A 114 -6.61 2.70 -11.77
N GLY A 115 -7.31 2.65 -12.88
CA GLY A 115 -8.77 2.59 -12.93
C GLY A 115 -9.41 3.99 -12.80
N LYS A 116 -10.67 4.02 -12.39
CA LYS A 116 -11.40 5.28 -12.14
C LYS A 116 -11.12 5.77 -10.71
N PRO A 117 -11.01 7.09 -10.48
CA PRO A 117 -10.95 7.63 -9.13
C PRO A 117 -12.26 7.35 -8.38
N LEU A 118 -12.18 7.17 -7.07
CA LEU A 118 -13.34 6.97 -6.20
C LEU A 118 -13.48 8.19 -5.29
N ASP A 119 -14.34 9.13 -5.67
CA ASP A 119 -14.51 10.41 -4.98
C ASP A 119 -15.60 10.35 -3.88
N GLU A 120 -16.28 9.21 -3.74
CA GLU A 120 -17.22 8.95 -2.64
C GLU A 120 -16.46 8.73 -1.33
N ASP A 121 -17.14 8.96 -0.19
CA ASP A 121 -16.58 8.56 1.11
C ASP A 121 -16.54 7.03 1.21
N LEU A 122 -15.33 6.46 1.14
CA LEU A 122 -15.15 5.01 1.12
C LEU A 122 -15.48 4.36 2.48
N TYR A 123 -15.53 5.13 3.58
CA TYR A 123 -15.96 4.60 4.88
C TYR A 123 -17.47 4.41 4.96
N ALA A 124 -18.23 5.18 4.18
CA ALA A 124 -19.68 5.14 4.14
C ALA A 124 -20.25 4.28 2.98
N LEU A 125 -19.38 3.60 2.22
CA LEU A 125 -19.83 2.79 1.09
C LEU A 125 -20.66 1.58 1.56
N PRO A 126 -21.75 1.25 0.85
CA PRO A 126 -22.49 -0.01 1.05
C PRO A 126 -21.60 -1.24 0.83
N GLU A 127 -21.85 -2.31 1.58
CA GLU A 127 -21.02 -3.53 1.52
C GLU A 127 -20.94 -4.17 0.12
N ASP A 128 -21.99 -4.09 -0.66
CA ASP A 128 -22.04 -4.60 -2.04
C ASP A 128 -21.05 -3.87 -2.96
N LYS A 129 -20.84 -2.57 -2.75
CA LYS A 129 -19.85 -1.78 -3.48
C LYS A 129 -18.43 -2.06 -2.97
N VAL A 130 -18.25 -2.16 -1.65
CA VAL A 130 -16.93 -2.42 -1.02
C VAL A 130 -16.34 -3.75 -1.47
N LYS A 131 -17.15 -4.82 -1.59
CA LYS A 131 -16.70 -6.15 -2.02
C LYS A 131 -15.99 -6.19 -3.37
N ASN A 132 -16.24 -5.21 -4.22
CA ASN A 132 -15.63 -5.12 -5.55
C ASN A 132 -14.34 -4.29 -5.60
N ILE A 133 -13.95 -3.67 -4.49
CA ILE A 133 -12.74 -2.84 -4.42
C ILE A 133 -11.63 -3.66 -3.76
N PRO A 134 -10.46 -3.83 -4.39
CA PRO A 134 -9.33 -4.51 -3.77
C PRO A 134 -8.92 -3.84 -2.46
N THR A 135 -8.38 -4.62 -1.51
CA THR A 135 -7.92 -4.13 -0.22
C THR A 135 -6.42 -4.32 -0.06
N VAL A 136 -5.82 -3.55 0.85
CA VAL A 136 -4.51 -3.87 1.43
C VAL A 136 -4.56 -5.21 2.17
N CYS A 137 -3.40 -5.75 2.56
CA CYS A 137 -3.35 -6.98 3.35
C CYS A 137 -4.06 -6.81 4.70
N GLY A 138 -4.71 -7.87 5.16
CA GLY A 138 -5.35 -7.96 6.47
C GLY A 138 -4.45 -8.55 7.57
N SER A 139 -3.27 -9.08 7.21
CA SER A 139 -2.31 -9.66 8.15
C SER A 139 -0.89 -9.57 7.64
N LEU A 140 0.08 -9.68 8.55
CA LEU A 140 1.50 -9.75 8.18
C LEU A 140 1.79 -11.01 7.35
N ARG A 141 1.12 -12.13 7.63
CA ARG A 141 1.21 -13.36 6.83
C ARG A 141 0.81 -13.11 5.38
N GLU A 142 -0.36 -12.52 5.15
CA GLU A 142 -0.83 -12.19 3.80
C GLU A 142 0.15 -11.26 3.07
N ALA A 143 0.77 -10.33 3.78
CA ALA A 143 1.75 -9.42 3.20
C ALA A 143 3.03 -10.17 2.77
N MET A 144 3.55 -11.09 3.60
CA MET A 144 4.72 -11.90 3.24
C MET A 144 4.43 -12.82 2.05
N GLU A 145 3.29 -13.49 2.04
CA GLU A 145 2.85 -14.33 0.91
C GLU A 145 2.63 -13.51 -0.36
N SER A 146 2.17 -12.27 -0.23
CA SER A 146 2.00 -11.36 -1.37
C SER A 146 3.34 -10.87 -1.92
N LEU A 147 4.30 -10.59 -1.05
CA LEU A 147 5.67 -10.25 -1.45
C LEU A 147 6.34 -11.43 -2.17
N ASP A 148 6.15 -12.64 -1.68
CA ASP A 148 6.70 -13.85 -2.30
C ASP A 148 6.18 -14.04 -3.73
N ARG A 149 4.88 -13.86 -3.94
CA ARG A 149 4.23 -13.99 -5.25
C ARG A 149 4.53 -12.84 -6.21
N ASP A 150 4.68 -11.62 -5.70
CA ASP A 150 4.81 -10.39 -6.49
C ASP A 150 6.09 -9.64 -6.14
N ARG A 151 7.25 -10.25 -6.44
CA ARG A 151 8.58 -9.69 -6.16
C ARG A 151 9.33 -9.18 -7.40
N SER A 152 8.85 -9.52 -8.59
CA SER A 152 9.58 -9.28 -9.84
C SER A 152 9.87 -7.79 -10.11
N PHE A 153 8.96 -6.90 -9.72
CA PHE A 153 9.13 -5.46 -9.90
C PHE A 153 10.26 -4.89 -9.04
N LEU A 154 10.51 -5.48 -7.86
CA LEU A 154 11.54 -5.06 -6.91
C LEU A 154 12.96 -5.37 -7.42
N LYS A 155 13.10 -6.45 -8.19
CA LYS A 155 14.41 -6.95 -8.70
C LYS A 155 14.91 -6.20 -9.92
N LYS A 156 14.10 -5.35 -10.54
CA LYS A 156 14.52 -4.58 -11.71
C LYS A 156 15.65 -3.61 -11.36
N GLY A 157 16.76 -3.69 -12.10
CA GLY A 157 17.94 -2.87 -11.85
C GLY A 157 18.71 -3.24 -10.58
N ASP A 158 18.55 -4.49 -10.12
CA ASP A 158 19.28 -5.08 -8.98
C ASP A 158 19.10 -4.30 -7.67
N VAL A 159 17.90 -3.67 -7.49
CA VAL A 159 17.57 -2.90 -6.27
C VAL A 159 17.32 -3.84 -5.10
N PHE A 160 16.61 -4.95 -5.32
CA PHE A 160 16.44 -6.05 -4.38
C PHE A 160 16.92 -7.35 -5.03
N THR A 161 17.45 -8.26 -4.22
CA THR A 161 17.81 -9.63 -4.65
C THR A 161 16.83 -10.64 -4.07
N ASP A 162 16.75 -11.84 -4.68
CA ASP A 162 15.93 -12.92 -4.13
C ASP A 162 16.38 -13.29 -2.71
N ASP A 163 17.69 -13.40 -2.48
CA ASP A 163 18.23 -13.73 -1.14
C ASP A 163 17.79 -12.72 -0.06
N GLN A 164 17.78 -11.42 -0.39
CA GLN A 164 17.31 -10.39 0.55
C GLN A 164 15.81 -10.53 0.83
N ILE A 165 15.01 -10.79 -0.20
CA ILE A 165 13.55 -10.94 -0.06
C ILE A 165 13.26 -12.21 0.73
N ASP A 166 13.90 -13.34 0.41
CA ASP A 166 13.70 -14.63 1.08
C ASP A 166 14.11 -14.56 2.55
N ALA A 167 15.27 -13.96 2.86
CA ALA A 167 15.72 -13.75 4.23
C ALA A 167 14.76 -12.85 5.02
N TYR A 168 14.23 -11.81 4.40
CA TYR A 168 13.25 -10.92 5.03
C TYR A 168 11.93 -11.64 5.30
N ILE A 169 11.43 -12.43 4.35
CA ILE A 169 10.21 -13.22 4.51
C ILE A 169 10.40 -14.25 5.65
N ALA A 170 11.52 -14.97 5.67
CA ALA A 170 11.82 -15.94 6.71
C ALA A 170 11.82 -15.30 8.10
N LEU A 171 12.53 -14.18 8.28
CA LEU A 171 12.54 -13.42 9.53
C LEU A 171 11.13 -13.01 9.99
N LYS A 172 10.29 -12.57 9.08
CA LYS A 172 8.91 -12.17 9.42
C LYS A 172 8.00 -13.34 9.75
N PHE A 173 8.21 -14.49 9.14
CA PHE A 173 7.49 -15.71 9.53
C PHE A 173 7.84 -16.18 10.94
N GLU A 174 9.08 -16.00 11.42
CA GLU A 174 9.43 -16.25 12.82
C GLU A 174 8.59 -15.39 13.78
N GLU A 175 8.45 -14.09 13.49
CA GLU A 175 7.61 -13.18 14.28
C GLU A 175 6.12 -13.61 14.26
N ILE A 176 5.60 -14.00 13.09
CA ILE A 176 4.23 -14.48 12.90
C ILE A 176 3.97 -15.72 13.74
N TYR A 177 4.83 -16.74 13.60
CA TYR A 177 4.70 -18.00 14.35
C TYR A 177 4.79 -17.78 15.86
N LYS A 178 5.71 -16.92 16.30
CA LYS A 178 5.83 -16.58 17.72
C LYS A 178 4.54 -15.99 18.28
N LEU A 179 3.89 -15.10 17.54
CA LEU A 179 2.61 -14.53 17.97
C LEU A 179 1.50 -15.56 17.95
N GLU A 180 1.37 -16.35 16.86
CA GLU A 180 0.30 -17.33 16.67
C GLU A 180 0.34 -18.48 17.70
N HIS A 181 1.54 -18.82 18.23
CA HIS A 181 1.70 -19.86 19.24
C HIS A 181 1.79 -19.30 20.68
N THR A 182 1.55 -18.02 20.88
CA THR A 182 1.53 -17.40 22.21
C THR A 182 0.10 -17.03 22.58
N PRO A 183 -0.47 -17.62 23.65
CA PRO A 183 -1.81 -17.28 24.09
C PRO A 183 -1.96 -15.76 24.32
N HIS A 184 -3.03 -15.17 23.81
CA HIS A 184 -3.33 -13.76 23.98
C HIS A 184 -4.24 -13.57 25.22
N PRO A 185 -4.09 -12.50 26.03
CA PRO A 185 -4.99 -12.25 27.16
C PRO A 185 -6.47 -12.28 26.81
N MET A 186 -6.86 -11.83 25.62
CA MET A 186 -8.23 -11.87 25.11
C MET A 186 -8.79 -13.29 24.98
N GLU A 187 -7.93 -14.29 24.70
CA GLU A 187 -8.37 -15.70 24.57
C GLU A 187 -8.79 -16.26 25.94
N PHE A 188 -8.14 -15.82 27.02
CA PHE A 188 -8.58 -16.16 28.38
C PHE A 188 -9.95 -15.54 28.70
N GLU A 189 -10.17 -14.28 28.30
CA GLU A 189 -11.46 -13.62 28.47
C GLU A 189 -12.57 -14.32 27.67
N MET A 190 -12.28 -14.71 26.43
CA MET A 190 -13.25 -15.33 25.54
C MET A 190 -13.56 -16.80 25.88
N TYR A 191 -12.58 -17.56 26.37
CA TYR A 191 -12.69 -19.02 26.43
C TYR A 191 -12.52 -19.62 27.83
N TYR A 192 -12.18 -18.83 28.86
CA TYR A 192 -11.90 -19.37 30.21
C TYR A 192 -13.13 -20.00 30.88
N SER A 193 -14.34 -19.60 30.48
CA SER A 193 -15.62 -20.08 31.04
C SER A 193 -16.42 -20.97 30.07
N SER A 194 -15.81 -21.41 28.97
CA SER A 194 -16.46 -22.27 27.97
C SER A 194 -16.22 -23.75 28.20
#